data_2b896275af89ab2cc44864f72c21ca70
#
_entry.id   2b896275af89ab2cc44864f72c21ca70
#
_cell.length_a   1.000
_cell.length_b   1.000
_cell.length_c   1.000
_cell.angle_alpha   90.00
_cell.angle_beta   90.00
_cell.angle_gamma   90.00
#
_symmetry.space_group_name_H-M   'P 1'
#
loop_
_entity.id
_entity.type
_entity.pdbx_description
1 polymer ?
#
loop_
_entity_poly.entity_id
_entity_poly.type
_entity_poly.pdbx_seq_one_letter_code
_entity_poly.pdbx_strand_id
1 'polypeptide(L)'
;MNQKSVKDISNDEKQSEVDLIKVAMRLWRGKWTVLFCVIISLATCMIYLKHSKEKWVSSALITRPAVGEISPYIDILGIIYGEDAPKISDSQKLFLEQFKSSLYTLSLDYMGRTSDVISFDTLDIDQAKNAALSPLAPTLPFRISYMLQRGSAEEAQRSLISLIHNANDVATERLKKDLVASLNHKLFLLKNELLIQKNLAAEKKLQRVSDVEQSLKLANELNIKKSKAGFAEYVSNDKLFMLGSDNLELLLQNYKNSPVVLSDKYYAVDNKIKILESVDIKNINIGSYDYLMRPFLPTVSMGPKKIPLIAFSILFGCMLGAIVVLGYGAFRKYWLEKA
;
A
#
# COMPACT_ATOMS: atom_id res chain seq x y z
N MET A 1 25.87 75.83 -53.95
CA MET A 1 24.74 74.97 -53.71
C MET A 1 25.27 73.69 -53.03
N ASN A 2 25.10 73.36 -51.88
CA ASN A 2 24.14 73.28 -50.80
C ASN A 2 24.90 73.11 -49.47
N GLN A 3 24.98 74.09 -48.62
CA GLN A 3 25.46 73.95 -47.23
C GLN A 3 24.32 74.01 -46.22
N LYS A 4 23.08 73.51 -46.60
CA LYS A 4 21.88 73.64 -45.77
C LYS A 4 21.35 72.33 -45.22
N SER A 5 22.01 71.19 -45.52
CA SER A 5 21.42 69.81 -45.16
C SER A 5 22.17 69.14 -44.03
N VAL A 6 23.26 69.67 -43.48
CA VAL A 6 24.03 68.98 -42.41
C VAL A 6 23.70 69.51 -40.97
N LYS A 7 22.90 70.55 -40.87
CA LYS A 7 22.60 71.20 -39.57
C LYS A 7 21.33 70.73 -38.93
N ASP A 8 20.46 70.01 -39.62
CA ASP A 8 19.19 69.46 -39.07
C ASP A 8 19.30 68.07 -38.48
N ILE A 9 20.34 67.27 -38.86
CA ILE A 9 20.53 65.90 -38.30
C ILE A 9 21.22 65.93 -36.94
N SER A 10 21.95 67.01 -36.57
CA SER A 10 22.65 67.09 -35.25
C SER A 10 21.75 67.59 -34.12
N ASN A 11 20.55 68.10 -34.39
CA ASN A 11 19.64 68.60 -33.37
C ASN A 11 18.67 67.51 -32.84
N ASP A 12 18.41 66.42 -33.58
CA ASP A 12 17.53 65.35 -33.12
C ASP A 12 18.23 64.38 -32.14
N GLU A 13 19.54 64.19 -32.28
CA GLU A 13 20.29 63.32 -31.33
C GLU A 13 20.47 63.95 -29.94
N LYS A 14 20.45 65.29 -29.84
CA LYS A 14 20.54 65.97 -28.54
C LYS A 14 19.23 66.09 -27.79
N GLN A 15 18.06 65.76 -28.38
CA GLN A 15 16.78 65.76 -27.70
C GLN A 15 16.54 64.52 -26.92
N SER A 16 17.12 63.34 -27.27
CA SER A 16 16.94 62.07 -26.55
C SER A 16 17.78 61.93 -25.28
N GLU A 17 18.96 62.56 -25.21
CA GLU A 17 19.83 62.51 -24.01
C GLU A 17 19.39 63.47 -22.87
N VAL A 18 18.58 64.46 -23.15
CA VAL A 18 18.11 65.42 -22.14
C VAL A 18 16.96 64.98 -21.29
N ASP A 19 16.24 63.87 -21.72
CA ASP A 19 15.04 63.46 -21.02
C ASP A 19 15.29 62.61 -19.76
N LEU A 20 16.37 61.84 -19.68
CA LEU A 20 16.68 61.03 -18.48
C LEU A 20 17.00 61.88 -17.25
N ILE A 21 17.76 62.98 -17.40
CA ILE A 21 18.10 63.87 -16.29
C ILE A 21 16.83 64.62 -15.81
N LYS A 22 15.96 65.03 -16.74
CA LYS A 22 14.69 65.68 -16.39
C LYS A 22 13.73 64.72 -15.67
N VAL A 23 13.71 63.44 -16.08
CA VAL A 23 12.93 62.40 -15.41
C VAL A 23 13.47 62.14 -13.99
N ALA A 24 14.80 62.07 -13.81
CA ALA A 24 15.44 61.89 -12.50
C ALA A 24 15.13 63.06 -11.56
N MET A 25 15.23 64.32 -12.06
CA MET A 25 14.90 65.52 -11.27
C MET A 25 13.41 65.60 -10.90
N ARG A 26 12.48 65.13 -11.77
CA ARG A 26 11.05 65.04 -11.44
C ARG A 26 10.77 63.96 -10.38
N LEU A 27 11.44 62.82 -10.45
CA LEU A 27 11.37 61.74 -9.43
C LEU A 27 11.90 62.26 -8.08
N TRP A 28 12.98 63.03 -8.08
CA TRP A 28 13.55 63.63 -6.86
C TRP A 28 12.61 64.64 -6.20
N ARG A 29 11.87 65.43 -6.98
CA ARG A 29 10.83 66.33 -6.45
C ARG A 29 9.62 65.58 -5.92
N GLY A 30 9.30 64.40 -6.49
CA GLY A 30 8.22 63.51 -6.05
C GLY A 30 8.60 62.50 -5.00
N LYS A 31 9.77 62.61 -4.34
CA LYS A 31 10.31 61.63 -3.36
C LYS A 31 9.29 61.21 -2.28
N TRP A 32 8.47 62.14 -1.79
CA TRP A 32 7.45 61.86 -0.78
C TRP A 32 6.33 61.00 -1.32
N THR A 33 5.93 61.17 -2.58
CA THR A 33 4.92 60.33 -3.25
C THR A 33 5.43 58.91 -3.46
N VAL A 34 6.70 58.79 -3.92
CA VAL A 34 7.35 57.48 -4.06
C VAL A 34 7.47 56.76 -2.71
N LEU A 35 7.93 57.52 -1.66
CA LEU A 35 8.01 56.96 -0.31
C LEU A 35 6.67 56.46 0.21
N PHE A 36 5.59 57.20 -0.02
CA PHE A 36 4.23 56.83 0.37
C PHE A 36 3.76 55.55 -0.36
N CYS A 37 4.02 55.44 -1.66
CA CYS A 37 3.73 54.21 -2.43
C CYS A 37 4.51 52.99 -1.90
N VAL A 38 5.77 53.16 -1.54
CA VAL A 38 6.59 52.11 -0.94
C VAL A 38 6.06 51.70 0.43
N ILE A 39 5.62 52.64 1.26
CA ILE A 39 5.02 52.33 2.57
C ILE A 39 3.72 51.54 2.40
N ILE A 40 2.86 51.94 1.47
CA ILE A 40 1.61 51.20 1.18
C ILE A 40 1.92 49.78 0.68
N SER A 41 2.85 49.63 -0.26
CA SER A 41 3.27 48.32 -0.78
C SER A 41 3.86 47.45 0.32
N LEU A 42 4.68 47.96 1.21
CA LEU A 42 5.21 47.25 2.38
C LEU A 42 4.11 46.87 3.37
N ALA A 43 3.18 47.78 3.65
CA ALA A 43 2.04 47.45 4.54
C ALA A 43 1.19 46.30 3.98
N THR A 44 0.88 46.33 2.69
CA THR A 44 0.17 45.27 1.99
C THR A 44 0.94 43.95 2.04
N CYS A 45 2.26 43.98 1.83
CA CYS A 45 3.14 42.81 1.94
C CYS A 45 3.15 42.25 3.37
N MET A 46 3.21 43.10 4.40
CA MET A 46 3.17 42.68 5.79
C MET A 46 1.84 42.03 6.17
N ILE A 47 0.70 42.57 5.70
CA ILE A 47 -0.62 42.00 5.88
C ILE A 47 -0.67 40.60 5.21
N TYR A 48 -0.17 40.50 3.99
CA TYR A 48 -0.10 39.23 3.28
C TYR A 48 0.76 38.20 4.03
N LEU A 49 1.96 38.57 4.50
CA LEU A 49 2.84 37.67 5.27
C LEU A 49 2.21 37.22 6.59
N LYS A 50 1.44 38.10 7.25
CA LYS A 50 0.72 37.75 8.49
C LYS A 50 -0.45 36.80 8.24
N HIS A 51 -1.10 36.87 7.07
CA HIS A 51 -2.18 35.96 6.68
C HIS A 51 -1.67 34.67 6.00
N SER A 52 -0.44 34.65 5.53
CA SER A 52 0.18 33.50 4.90
C SER A 52 0.46 32.43 5.97
N LYS A 53 -0.11 31.24 5.75
CA LYS A 53 0.01 30.11 6.68
C LYS A 53 1.37 29.44 6.51
N GLU A 54 2.02 29.15 7.62
CA GLU A 54 3.22 28.31 7.62
C GLU A 54 2.81 26.87 7.31
N LYS A 55 3.48 26.25 6.34
CA LYS A 55 3.28 24.87 5.95
C LYS A 55 4.44 24.04 6.45
N TRP A 56 4.13 22.94 7.11
CA TRP A 56 5.14 22.01 7.63
C TRP A 56 5.06 20.70 6.90
N VAL A 57 6.19 20.20 6.40
CA VAL A 57 6.25 18.94 5.63
C VAL A 57 7.12 17.94 6.38
N SER A 58 6.48 16.88 6.85
CA SER A 58 7.18 15.69 7.36
C SER A 58 7.16 14.61 6.30
N SER A 59 8.25 13.86 6.14
CA SER A 59 8.30 12.74 5.21
C SER A 59 8.99 11.52 5.82
N ALA A 60 8.62 10.35 5.31
CA ALA A 60 9.19 9.07 5.67
C ALA A 60 9.51 8.27 4.41
N LEU A 61 10.50 7.39 4.51
CA LEU A 61 10.86 6.45 3.47
C LEU A 61 10.51 5.04 3.93
N ILE A 62 9.64 4.38 3.18
CA ILE A 62 9.05 3.09 3.54
C ILE A 62 9.49 2.02 2.53
N THR A 63 9.76 0.83 3.05
CA THR A 63 10.14 -0.34 2.28
C THR A 63 9.32 -1.56 2.68
N ARG A 64 9.57 -2.70 2.03
CA ARG A 64 8.97 -3.99 2.38
C ARG A 64 9.32 -4.38 3.82
N PRO A 65 8.42 -5.11 4.51
CA PRO A 65 8.68 -5.56 5.87
C PRO A 65 9.87 -6.52 5.95
N ALA A 66 10.58 -6.49 7.07
CA ALA A 66 11.61 -7.47 7.37
C ALA A 66 11.00 -8.87 7.48
N VAL A 67 11.79 -9.91 7.12
CA VAL A 67 11.33 -11.31 7.18
C VAL A 67 10.85 -11.68 8.59
N GLY A 68 11.55 -11.21 9.64
CA GLY A 68 11.17 -11.47 11.02
C GLY A 68 9.79 -10.93 11.41
N GLU A 69 9.36 -9.82 10.81
CA GLU A 69 8.05 -9.22 11.11
C GLU A 69 6.88 -9.96 10.45
N ILE A 70 7.14 -10.73 9.39
CA ILE A 70 6.13 -11.52 8.68
C ILE A 70 6.28 -13.02 8.91
N SER A 71 7.31 -13.46 9.67
CA SER A 71 7.59 -14.88 9.94
C SER A 71 6.36 -15.63 10.47
N PRO A 72 5.61 -15.13 11.48
CA PRO A 72 4.44 -15.86 11.97
C PRO A 72 3.36 -16.10 10.89
N TYR A 73 3.23 -15.19 9.97
CA TYR A 73 2.32 -15.34 8.83
C TYR A 73 2.82 -16.39 7.83
N ILE A 74 4.12 -16.38 7.51
CA ILE A 74 4.74 -17.34 6.60
C ILE A 74 4.69 -18.75 7.17
N ASP A 75 4.94 -18.92 8.48
CA ASP A 75 4.91 -20.21 9.16
C ASP A 75 3.52 -20.83 9.07
N ILE A 76 2.46 -20.03 9.25
CA ILE A 76 1.07 -20.49 9.11
C ILE A 76 0.77 -20.86 7.65
N LEU A 77 1.22 -20.07 6.67
CA LEU A 77 1.09 -20.45 5.27
C LEU A 77 1.79 -21.77 4.94
N GLY A 78 2.97 -22.00 5.53
CA GLY A 78 3.68 -23.28 5.43
C GLY A 78 2.87 -24.45 5.97
N ILE A 79 2.17 -24.27 7.10
CA ILE A 79 1.28 -25.29 7.68
C ILE A 79 0.06 -25.54 6.77
N ILE A 80 -0.54 -24.48 6.19
CA ILE A 80 -1.71 -24.58 5.33
C ILE A 80 -1.40 -25.24 3.98
N TYR A 81 -0.31 -24.80 3.33
CA TYR A 81 -0.01 -25.15 1.94
C TYR A 81 1.13 -26.14 1.78
N GLY A 82 1.98 -26.32 2.81
CA GLY A 82 3.17 -27.17 2.73
C GLY A 82 4.16 -26.68 1.68
N GLU A 83 4.55 -27.57 0.75
CA GLU A 83 5.49 -27.24 -0.35
C GLU A 83 4.96 -26.22 -1.35
N ASP A 84 3.62 -26.07 -1.44
CA ASP A 84 2.95 -25.09 -2.30
C ASP A 84 2.85 -23.69 -1.64
N ALA A 85 3.45 -23.49 -0.47
CA ALA A 85 3.40 -22.20 0.21
C ALA A 85 4.09 -21.09 -0.62
N PRO A 86 3.52 -19.86 -0.64
CA PRO A 86 4.12 -18.73 -1.32
C PRO A 86 5.55 -18.46 -0.83
N LYS A 87 6.41 -18.02 -1.74
CA LYS A 87 7.78 -17.64 -1.39
C LYS A 87 7.80 -16.43 -0.45
N ILE A 88 8.79 -16.34 0.39
CA ILE A 88 9.00 -15.22 1.32
C ILE A 88 8.97 -13.87 0.58
N SER A 89 9.62 -13.78 -0.57
CA SER A 89 9.65 -12.56 -1.41
C SER A 89 8.27 -12.12 -1.86
N ASP A 90 7.39 -13.09 -2.21
CA ASP A 90 6.05 -12.81 -2.70
C ASP A 90 5.14 -12.35 -1.54
N SER A 91 5.32 -12.96 -0.36
CA SER A 91 4.66 -12.52 0.87
C SER A 91 5.08 -11.10 1.25
N GLN A 92 6.38 -10.76 1.25
CA GLN A 92 6.85 -9.39 1.51
C GLN A 92 6.25 -8.37 0.53
N LYS A 93 6.13 -8.74 -0.75
CA LYS A 93 5.51 -7.91 -1.77
C LYS A 93 4.02 -7.71 -1.48
N LEU A 94 3.29 -8.78 -1.19
CA LEU A 94 1.86 -8.73 -0.83
C LEU A 94 1.62 -7.79 0.37
N PHE A 95 2.44 -7.89 1.41
CA PHE A 95 2.34 -7.05 2.60
C PHE A 95 2.50 -5.57 2.25
N LEU A 96 3.54 -5.21 1.48
CA LEU A 96 3.77 -3.84 1.04
C LEU A 96 2.65 -3.31 0.14
N GLU A 97 2.09 -4.15 -0.74
CA GLU A 97 0.95 -3.77 -1.61
C GLU A 97 -0.31 -3.51 -0.78
N GLN A 98 -0.61 -4.34 0.21
CA GLN A 98 -1.74 -4.13 1.12
C GLN A 98 -1.55 -2.87 1.97
N PHE A 99 -0.34 -2.62 2.43
CA PHE A 99 0.00 -1.38 3.13
C PHE A 99 -0.20 -0.16 2.25
N LYS A 100 0.33 -0.15 1.01
CA LYS A 100 0.15 0.95 0.05
C LYS A 100 -1.32 1.20 -0.25
N SER A 101 -2.10 0.16 -0.46
CA SER A 101 -3.55 0.26 -0.71
C SER A 101 -4.29 0.88 0.49
N SER A 102 -3.98 0.43 1.71
CA SER A 102 -4.58 0.95 2.93
C SER A 102 -4.19 2.41 3.18
N LEU A 103 -2.91 2.73 2.98
CA LEU A 103 -2.36 4.08 3.11
C LEU A 103 -3.02 5.04 2.11
N TYR A 104 -3.16 4.64 0.86
CA TYR A 104 -3.82 5.43 -0.17
C TYR A 104 -5.29 5.69 0.17
N THR A 105 -6.02 4.66 0.60
CA THR A 105 -7.43 4.79 1.00
C THR A 105 -7.60 5.77 2.16
N LEU A 106 -6.77 5.64 3.20
CA LEU A 106 -6.78 6.54 4.36
C LEU A 106 -6.38 7.97 3.97
N SER A 107 -5.40 8.13 3.07
CA SER A 107 -4.97 9.46 2.63
C SER A 107 -6.07 10.21 1.90
N LEU A 108 -6.90 9.53 1.09
CA LEU A 108 -8.06 10.13 0.43
C LEU A 108 -9.11 10.59 1.45
N ASP A 109 -9.38 9.79 2.49
CA ASP A 109 -10.31 10.17 3.56
C ASP A 109 -9.78 11.38 4.36
N TYR A 110 -8.49 11.42 4.68
CA TYR A 110 -7.84 12.56 5.34
C TYR A 110 -7.90 13.83 4.49
N MET A 111 -7.54 13.77 3.21
CA MET A 111 -7.61 14.91 2.30
C MET A 111 -9.03 15.42 2.08
N GLY A 112 -10.03 14.55 2.17
CA GLY A 112 -11.43 14.94 2.10
C GLY A 112 -11.93 15.71 3.32
N ARG A 113 -11.30 15.54 4.48
CA ARG A 113 -11.69 16.17 5.76
C ARG A 113 -10.86 17.38 6.15
N THR A 114 -9.62 17.46 5.68
CA THR A 114 -8.65 18.51 6.02
C THR A 114 -8.16 19.20 4.76
N SER A 115 -7.58 20.38 4.92
CA SER A 115 -6.90 21.08 3.82
C SER A 115 -5.45 20.60 3.64
N ASP A 116 -5.05 19.54 4.35
CA ASP A 116 -3.70 19.01 4.32
C ASP A 116 -3.43 18.24 3.03
N VAL A 117 -2.18 18.18 2.61
CA VAL A 117 -1.79 17.51 1.38
C VAL A 117 -0.88 16.35 1.70
N ILE A 118 -1.26 15.16 1.22
CA ILE A 118 -0.44 13.96 1.31
C ILE A 118 0.07 13.64 -0.09
N SER A 119 1.36 13.50 -0.24
CA SER A 119 2.00 13.14 -1.51
C SER A 119 2.80 11.85 -1.38
N PHE A 120 2.79 11.09 -2.46
CA PHE A 120 3.51 9.84 -2.60
C PHE A 120 4.49 9.99 -3.75
N ASP A 121 5.78 9.88 -3.46
CA ASP A 121 6.83 9.89 -4.46
C ASP A 121 7.52 8.53 -4.49
N THR A 122 7.54 7.89 -5.64
CA THR A 122 8.47 6.79 -5.86
C THR A 122 9.87 7.38 -5.99
N LEU A 123 10.82 6.86 -5.23
CA LEU A 123 12.20 7.29 -5.33
C LEU A 123 12.68 7.11 -6.77
N ASP A 124 13.00 8.24 -7.39
CA ASP A 124 13.66 8.38 -8.67
C ASP A 124 12.91 7.84 -9.91
N ILE A 125 12.28 8.76 -10.62
CA ILE A 125 11.68 8.50 -11.94
C ILE A 125 12.74 8.03 -12.96
N ASP A 126 13.99 8.44 -12.84
CA ASP A 126 15.07 8.02 -13.74
C ASP A 126 15.65 6.64 -13.36
N GLN A 127 15.72 6.30 -12.06
CA GLN A 127 15.97 4.93 -11.62
C GLN A 127 14.76 4.03 -11.86
N ALA A 128 13.53 4.53 -11.75
CA ALA A 128 12.32 3.77 -12.05
C ALA A 128 12.19 3.42 -13.54
N LYS A 129 12.68 4.24 -14.46
CA LYS A 129 12.75 3.88 -15.88
C LYS A 129 13.72 2.74 -16.15
N ASN A 130 14.86 2.72 -15.45
CA ASN A 130 15.80 1.61 -15.48
C ASN A 130 15.34 0.42 -14.65
N ALA A 131 14.54 0.64 -13.61
CA ALA A 131 13.97 -0.38 -12.72
C ALA A 131 12.67 -1.00 -13.28
N ALA A 132 12.00 -0.37 -14.24
CA ALA A 132 10.90 -1.01 -14.99
C ALA A 132 11.37 -2.24 -15.78
N LEU A 133 12.69 -2.35 -16.02
CA LEU A 133 13.36 -3.52 -16.57
C LEU A 133 13.88 -4.49 -15.49
N SER A 134 13.73 -4.16 -14.19
CA SER A 134 14.18 -4.99 -13.08
C SER A 134 13.01 -5.68 -12.39
N PRO A 135 13.10 -7.00 -12.10
CA PRO A 135 12.09 -7.70 -11.30
C PRO A 135 11.90 -7.14 -9.88
N LEU A 136 12.75 -6.20 -9.44
CA LEU A 136 12.69 -5.52 -8.14
C LEU A 136 11.83 -4.25 -8.15
N ALA A 137 11.39 -3.75 -9.31
CA ALA A 137 10.63 -2.50 -9.44
C ALA A 137 9.38 -2.39 -8.54
N PRO A 138 8.56 -3.45 -8.34
CA PRO A 138 7.40 -3.38 -7.46
C PRO A 138 7.73 -3.28 -5.97
N THR A 139 8.98 -3.56 -5.58
CA THR A 139 9.45 -3.60 -4.19
C THR A 139 10.31 -2.41 -3.80
N LEU A 140 10.44 -1.42 -4.69
CA LEU A 140 11.24 -0.23 -4.41
C LEU A 140 10.67 0.57 -3.24
N PRO A 141 11.53 1.15 -2.41
CA PRO A 141 11.13 2.07 -1.36
C PRO A 141 10.36 3.25 -1.95
N PHE A 142 9.35 3.73 -1.24
CA PHE A 142 8.62 4.93 -1.62
C PHE A 142 8.63 5.95 -0.49
N ARG A 143 8.59 7.24 -0.88
CA ARG A 143 8.50 8.35 0.06
C ARG A 143 7.03 8.72 0.24
N ILE A 144 6.62 8.90 1.48
CA ILE A 144 5.38 9.56 1.83
C ILE A 144 5.70 10.89 2.48
N SER A 145 5.02 11.94 2.05
CA SER A 145 5.16 13.28 2.61
C SER A 145 3.79 13.80 3.03
N TYR A 146 3.70 14.31 4.24
CA TYR A 146 2.52 14.92 4.82
C TYR A 146 2.77 16.42 5.01
N MET A 147 1.99 17.24 4.33
CA MET A 147 2.05 18.70 4.39
C MET A 147 0.88 19.22 5.23
N LEU A 148 1.19 19.67 6.43
CA LEU A 148 0.25 20.34 7.31
C LEU A 148 0.15 21.82 6.93
N GLN A 149 -1.06 22.31 6.63
CA GLN A 149 -1.29 23.71 6.24
C GLN A 149 -1.47 24.69 7.42
N ARG A 150 -1.73 24.17 8.61
CA ARG A 150 -1.88 24.93 9.85
C ARG A 150 -1.46 24.06 11.01
N GLY A 151 -0.55 24.55 11.85
CA GLY A 151 -0.08 23.85 13.04
C GLY A 151 1.43 23.94 13.20
N SER A 152 1.99 23.03 13.96
CA SER A 152 3.42 22.97 14.27
C SER A 152 4.15 21.85 13.50
N ALA A 153 5.47 21.89 13.53
CA ALA A 153 6.34 20.86 12.96
C ALA A 153 6.06 19.48 13.62
N GLU A 154 5.85 19.48 14.93
CA GLU A 154 5.55 18.28 15.72
C GLU A 154 4.19 17.67 15.36
N GLU A 155 3.20 18.52 15.05
CA GLU A 155 1.89 18.06 14.61
C GLU A 155 1.97 17.40 13.23
N ALA A 156 2.74 17.97 12.30
CA ALA A 156 2.96 17.37 10.99
C ALA A 156 3.62 15.99 11.10
N GLN A 157 4.63 15.86 11.95
CA GLN A 157 5.30 14.58 12.20
C GLN A 157 4.35 13.56 12.85
N ARG A 158 3.61 13.96 13.91
CA ARG A 158 2.66 13.07 14.59
C ARG A 158 1.53 12.61 13.67
N SER A 159 1.00 13.51 12.84
CA SER A 159 -0.04 13.15 11.86
C SER A 159 0.46 12.13 10.84
N LEU A 160 1.69 12.28 10.35
CA LEU A 160 2.30 11.30 9.46
C LEU A 160 2.51 9.94 10.15
N ILE A 161 3.02 9.93 11.39
CA ILE A 161 3.19 8.69 12.17
C ILE A 161 1.84 8.00 12.37
N SER A 162 0.81 8.74 12.78
CA SER A 162 -0.53 8.21 12.98
C SER A 162 -1.13 7.64 11.70
N LEU A 163 -0.97 8.32 10.57
CA LEU A 163 -1.45 7.86 9.26
C LEU A 163 -0.78 6.53 8.86
N ILE A 164 0.54 6.44 9.02
CA ILE A 164 1.31 5.22 8.72
C ILE A 164 0.90 4.07 9.64
N HIS A 165 0.73 4.34 10.94
CA HIS A 165 0.31 3.33 11.91
C HIS A 165 -1.09 2.80 11.62
N ASN A 166 -2.05 3.69 11.39
CA ASN A 166 -3.42 3.30 11.02
C ASN A 166 -3.46 2.50 9.71
N ALA A 167 -2.62 2.86 8.73
CA ALA A 167 -2.52 2.11 7.49
C ALA A 167 -1.97 0.69 7.71
N ASN A 168 -0.99 0.54 8.60
CA ASN A 168 -0.46 -0.76 9.00
C ASN A 168 -1.54 -1.62 9.66
N ASP A 169 -2.29 -1.05 10.59
CA ASP A 169 -3.34 -1.78 11.31
C ASP A 169 -4.42 -2.28 10.35
N VAL A 170 -4.86 -1.43 9.42
CA VAL A 170 -5.83 -1.83 8.40
C VAL A 170 -5.27 -2.91 7.47
N ALA A 171 -4.01 -2.78 7.05
CA ALA A 171 -3.36 -3.75 6.17
C ALA A 171 -3.18 -5.11 6.84
N THR A 172 -2.66 -5.12 8.08
CA THR A 172 -2.42 -6.35 8.84
C THR A 172 -3.71 -7.06 9.21
N GLU A 173 -4.77 -6.30 9.54
CA GLU A 173 -6.09 -6.87 9.81
C GLU A 173 -6.70 -7.54 8.58
N ARG A 174 -6.54 -6.96 7.39
CA ARG A 174 -6.95 -7.58 6.13
C ARG A 174 -6.19 -8.87 5.87
N LEU A 175 -4.86 -8.84 6.00
CA LEU A 175 -4.01 -10.01 5.82
C LEU A 175 -4.35 -11.14 6.79
N LYS A 176 -4.66 -10.83 8.06
CA LYS A 176 -5.15 -11.82 9.04
C LYS A 176 -6.49 -12.42 8.62
N LYS A 177 -7.42 -11.62 8.12
CA LYS A 177 -8.71 -12.10 7.62
C LYS A 177 -8.55 -13.03 6.42
N ASP A 178 -7.68 -12.70 5.49
CA ASP A 178 -7.38 -13.54 4.33
C ASP A 178 -6.74 -14.86 4.77
N LEU A 179 -5.86 -14.83 5.76
CA LEU A 179 -5.24 -16.02 6.33
C LEU A 179 -6.27 -16.92 7.03
N VAL A 180 -7.20 -16.34 7.80
CA VAL A 180 -8.32 -17.08 8.42
C VAL A 180 -9.21 -17.71 7.36
N ALA A 181 -9.52 -16.98 6.29
CA ALA A 181 -10.32 -17.51 5.18
C ALA A 181 -9.61 -18.69 4.49
N SER A 182 -8.31 -18.59 4.26
CA SER A 182 -7.48 -19.66 3.68
C SER A 182 -7.41 -20.88 4.59
N LEU A 183 -7.23 -20.68 5.89
CA LEU A 183 -7.25 -21.75 6.89
C LEU A 183 -8.61 -22.49 6.90
N ASN A 184 -9.71 -21.75 6.96
CA ASN A 184 -11.05 -22.32 6.97
C ASN A 184 -11.35 -23.08 5.68
N HIS A 185 -10.92 -22.56 4.54
CA HIS A 185 -11.07 -23.24 3.26
C HIS A 185 -10.30 -24.58 3.25
N LYS A 186 -9.04 -24.58 3.73
CA LYS A 186 -8.24 -25.80 3.82
C LYS A 186 -8.84 -26.82 4.76
N LEU A 187 -9.33 -26.39 5.93
CA LEU A 187 -10.05 -27.25 6.88
C LEU A 187 -11.30 -27.86 6.25
N PHE A 188 -12.08 -27.09 5.51
CA PHE A 188 -13.26 -27.59 4.80
C PHE A 188 -12.89 -28.69 3.81
N LEU A 189 -11.84 -28.48 2.99
CA LEU A 189 -11.38 -29.50 2.03
C LEU A 189 -10.93 -30.76 2.73
N LEU A 190 -10.13 -30.65 3.79
CA LEU A 190 -9.64 -31.82 4.53
C LEU A 190 -10.76 -32.58 5.27
N LYS A 191 -11.74 -31.86 5.86
CA LYS A 191 -12.90 -32.49 6.49
C LYS A 191 -13.77 -33.26 5.48
N ASN A 192 -13.93 -32.74 4.27
CA ASN A 192 -14.59 -33.44 3.19
C ASN A 192 -13.80 -34.68 2.76
N GLU A 193 -12.47 -34.58 2.63
CA GLU A 193 -11.62 -35.73 2.32
C GLU A 193 -11.73 -36.81 3.41
N LEU A 194 -11.72 -36.43 4.68
CA LEU A 194 -11.89 -37.34 5.81
C LEU A 194 -13.21 -38.07 5.73
N LEU A 195 -14.32 -37.39 5.42
CA LEU A 195 -15.65 -37.98 5.25
C LEU A 195 -15.66 -39.00 4.10
N ILE A 196 -15.07 -38.66 2.97
CA ILE A 196 -14.94 -39.59 1.82
C ILE A 196 -14.16 -40.83 2.21
N GLN A 197 -13.03 -40.72 2.91
CA GLN A 197 -12.23 -41.84 3.38
C GLN A 197 -13.02 -42.75 4.35
N LYS A 198 -13.79 -42.13 5.24
CA LYS A 198 -14.65 -42.85 6.19
C LYS A 198 -15.76 -43.64 5.46
N ASN A 199 -16.43 -43.00 4.51
CA ASN A 199 -17.50 -43.63 3.71
C ASN A 199 -16.95 -44.77 2.86
N LEU A 200 -15.80 -44.58 2.21
CA LEU A 200 -15.13 -45.60 1.42
C LEU A 200 -14.73 -46.83 2.28
N ALA A 201 -14.27 -46.59 3.50
CA ALA A 201 -13.94 -47.69 4.42
C ALA A 201 -15.17 -48.45 4.86
N ALA A 202 -16.30 -47.76 5.11
CA ALA A 202 -17.59 -48.38 5.43
C ALA A 202 -18.13 -49.21 4.26
N GLU A 203 -18.06 -48.66 3.05
CA GLU A 203 -18.49 -49.36 1.81
C GLU A 203 -17.64 -50.63 1.56
N LYS A 204 -16.33 -50.54 1.71
CA LYS A 204 -15.43 -51.69 1.61
C LYS A 204 -15.78 -52.80 2.63
N LYS A 205 -16.16 -52.42 3.86
CA LYS A 205 -16.64 -53.37 4.86
C LYS A 205 -17.92 -54.06 4.42
N LEU A 206 -18.92 -53.31 3.94
CA LEU A 206 -20.18 -53.83 3.43
C LEU A 206 -19.94 -54.80 2.25
N GLN A 207 -19.08 -54.43 1.32
CA GLN A 207 -18.72 -55.29 0.19
C GLN A 207 -18.09 -56.60 0.66
N ARG A 208 -17.13 -56.56 1.61
CA ARG A 208 -16.54 -57.79 2.19
C ARG A 208 -17.59 -58.68 2.86
N VAL A 209 -18.54 -58.08 3.59
CA VAL A 209 -19.63 -58.83 4.19
C VAL A 209 -20.48 -59.52 3.10
N SER A 210 -20.83 -58.80 2.04
CA SER A 210 -21.59 -59.33 0.89
C SER A 210 -20.85 -60.47 0.17
N ASP A 211 -19.53 -60.29 -0.08
CA ASP A 211 -18.69 -61.30 -0.73
C ASP A 211 -18.68 -62.61 0.09
N VAL A 212 -18.55 -62.50 1.42
CA VAL A 212 -18.58 -63.67 2.32
C VAL A 212 -19.98 -64.32 2.38
N GLU A 213 -21.07 -63.54 2.40
CA GLU A 213 -22.45 -64.03 2.34
C GLU A 213 -22.72 -64.80 1.05
N GLN A 214 -22.28 -64.28 -0.09
CA GLN A 214 -22.42 -65.00 -1.39
C GLN A 214 -21.57 -66.23 -1.40
N SER A 215 -20.32 -66.19 -0.89
CA SER A 215 -19.47 -67.41 -0.80
C SER A 215 -20.01 -68.43 0.16
N LEU A 216 -20.64 -68.04 1.26
CA LEU A 216 -21.32 -68.96 2.19
C LEU A 216 -22.53 -69.67 1.52
N LYS A 217 -23.33 -68.91 0.76
CA LYS A 217 -24.43 -69.48 -0.02
C LYS A 217 -23.92 -70.52 -1.01
N LEU A 218 -22.89 -70.22 -1.77
CA LEU A 218 -22.26 -71.12 -2.72
C LEU A 218 -21.66 -72.38 -2.05
N ALA A 219 -20.99 -72.22 -0.89
CA ALA A 219 -20.41 -73.30 -0.13
C ALA A 219 -21.52 -74.29 0.36
N ASN A 220 -22.66 -73.71 0.80
CA ASN A 220 -23.82 -74.52 1.21
C ASN A 220 -24.48 -75.31 0.04
N GLU A 221 -24.65 -74.68 -1.12
CA GLU A 221 -25.15 -75.27 -2.35
C GLU A 221 -24.24 -76.38 -2.85
N LEU A 222 -22.94 -76.28 -2.70
CA LEU A 222 -21.94 -77.29 -3.06
C LEU A 222 -21.68 -78.32 -1.96
N ASN A 223 -22.32 -78.23 -0.83
CA ASN A 223 -22.15 -79.10 0.37
C ASN A 223 -20.70 -79.13 0.91
N ILE A 224 -19.97 -78.04 0.78
CA ILE A 224 -18.59 -77.87 1.30
C ILE A 224 -18.70 -77.41 2.76
N LYS A 225 -18.67 -78.30 3.74
CA LYS A 225 -18.79 -77.92 5.17
C LYS A 225 -17.44 -77.47 5.78
N LYS A 226 -16.32 -78.10 5.42
CA LYS A 226 -15.01 -77.87 5.99
C LYS A 226 -14.00 -77.68 4.89
N SER A 227 -13.03 -76.71 5.11
CA SER A 227 -11.90 -76.49 4.21
C SER A 227 -11.07 -77.79 4.13
N LYS A 228 -10.65 -78.19 2.92
CA LYS A 228 -9.52 -79.11 2.76
C LYS A 228 -8.24 -78.42 3.17
N ALA A 229 -7.63 -78.92 4.22
CA ALA A 229 -6.45 -78.36 4.89
C ALA A 229 -5.42 -77.77 3.91
N GLY A 230 -4.88 -76.56 4.16
CA GLY A 230 -3.77 -75.92 3.50
C GLY A 230 -4.06 -74.68 2.67
N PHE A 231 -5.30 -74.19 2.52
CA PHE A 231 -5.65 -73.07 1.62
C PHE A 231 -5.99 -71.76 2.30
N ALA A 232 -5.85 -71.61 3.61
CA ALA A 232 -6.30 -70.42 4.34
C ALA A 232 -5.52 -69.13 4.00
N GLU A 233 -4.27 -69.25 3.47
CA GLU A 233 -3.36 -68.14 3.31
C GLU A 233 -3.42 -67.46 1.93
N TYR A 234 -4.04 -68.10 0.90
CA TYR A 234 -4.04 -67.60 -0.47
C TYR A 234 -5.41 -67.74 -1.19
N VAL A 235 -6.52 -67.61 -0.48
CA VAL A 235 -7.83 -67.69 -1.11
C VAL A 235 -8.19 -66.32 -1.68
N SER A 236 -8.16 -66.16 -3.02
CA SER A 236 -8.71 -64.97 -3.68
C SER A 236 -10.25 -64.93 -3.44
N ASN A 237 -10.87 -63.71 -3.53
CA ASN A 237 -12.29 -63.51 -3.29
C ASN A 237 -13.17 -64.48 -4.09
N ASP A 238 -12.79 -64.81 -5.32
CA ASP A 238 -13.50 -65.75 -6.21
C ASP A 238 -13.50 -67.19 -5.70
N LYS A 239 -12.67 -67.56 -4.71
CA LYS A 239 -12.51 -68.91 -4.17
C LYS A 239 -12.83 -69.00 -2.69
N LEU A 240 -13.43 -67.98 -2.07
CA LEU A 240 -13.78 -67.94 -0.66
C LEU A 240 -14.69 -69.12 -0.25
N PHE A 241 -15.60 -69.61 -1.13
CA PHE A 241 -16.47 -70.73 -0.88
C PHE A 241 -15.69 -72.01 -0.53
N MET A 242 -14.42 -72.14 -0.96
CA MET A 242 -13.56 -73.32 -0.63
C MET A 242 -13.16 -73.39 0.84
N LEU A 243 -13.33 -72.29 1.62
CA LEU A 243 -13.12 -72.30 3.07
C LEU A 243 -14.15 -73.16 3.83
N GLY A 244 -15.26 -73.47 3.18
CA GLY A 244 -16.36 -74.21 3.78
C GLY A 244 -17.33 -73.38 4.64
N SER A 245 -18.55 -73.82 4.76
CA SER A 245 -19.64 -73.09 5.44
C SER A 245 -19.33 -72.78 6.90
N ASP A 246 -18.71 -73.65 7.67
CA ASP A 246 -18.42 -73.48 9.10
C ASP A 246 -17.42 -72.31 9.31
N ASN A 247 -16.37 -72.19 8.48
CA ASN A 247 -15.42 -71.15 8.57
C ASN A 247 -15.92 -69.78 8.02
N LEU A 248 -16.79 -69.86 6.99
CA LEU A 248 -17.40 -68.66 6.41
C LEU A 248 -18.42 -68.02 7.36
N GLU A 249 -19.18 -68.82 8.13
CA GLU A 249 -20.06 -68.27 9.16
C GLU A 249 -19.33 -67.55 10.28
N LEU A 250 -18.22 -68.11 10.76
CA LEU A 250 -17.33 -67.45 11.73
C LEU A 250 -16.74 -66.17 11.17
N LEU A 251 -16.30 -66.21 9.92
CA LEU A 251 -15.72 -65.02 9.23
C LEU A 251 -16.77 -63.92 9.04
N LEU A 252 -17.99 -64.29 8.65
CA LEU A 252 -19.12 -63.39 8.49
C LEU A 252 -19.46 -62.68 9.80
N GLN A 253 -19.58 -63.49 10.87
CA GLN A 253 -19.84 -62.94 12.22
C GLN A 253 -18.74 -61.99 12.69
N ASN A 254 -17.49 -62.35 12.41
CA ASN A 254 -16.37 -61.52 12.74
C ASN A 254 -16.42 -60.20 11.95
N TYR A 255 -16.63 -60.21 10.62
CA TYR A 255 -16.72 -58.99 9.81
C TYR A 255 -17.91 -58.09 10.19
N LYS A 256 -19.07 -58.68 10.53
CA LYS A 256 -20.23 -57.92 11.00
C LYS A 256 -19.95 -57.19 12.32
N ASN A 257 -19.27 -57.85 13.24
CA ASN A 257 -19.00 -57.33 14.59
C ASN A 257 -17.74 -56.47 14.71
N SER A 258 -16.80 -56.59 13.78
CA SER A 258 -15.57 -55.81 13.80
C SER A 258 -15.82 -54.31 13.48
N PRO A 259 -15.12 -53.37 14.08
CA PRO A 259 -15.21 -51.98 13.69
C PRO A 259 -14.72 -51.77 12.24
N VAL A 260 -15.10 -50.62 11.65
CA VAL A 260 -14.62 -50.24 10.33
C VAL A 260 -13.11 -49.95 10.43
N VAL A 261 -12.32 -50.64 9.62
CA VAL A 261 -10.87 -50.40 9.54
C VAL A 261 -10.61 -49.18 8.66
N LEU A 262 -10.09 -48.13 9.26
CA LEU A 262 -9.73 -46.91 8.58
C LEU A 262 -8.31 -47.01 8.00
N SER A 263 -8.09 -46.33 6.88
CA SER A 263 -6.79 -46.31 6.20
C SER A 263 -5.78 -45.42 6.89
N ASP A 264 -4.46 -45.63 6.66
CA ASP A 264 -3.41 -44.73 7.11
C ASP A 264 -3.61 -43.31 6.57
N LYS A 265 -4.18 -43.20 5.37
CA LYS A 265 -4.54 -41.90 4.77
C LYS A 265 -5.57 -41.16 5.61
N TYR A 266 -6.56 -41.83 6.19
CA TYR A 266 -7.53 -41.24 7.10
C TYR A 266 -6.83 -40.59 8.30
N TYR A 267 -5.94 -41.32 8.97
CA TYR A 267 -5.22 -40.81 10.14
C TYR A 267 -4.27 -39.69 9.79
N ALA A 268 -3.64 -39.73 8.62
CA ALA A 268 -2.79 -38.63 8.14
C ALA A 268 -3.61 -37.34 7.90
N VAL A 269 -4.79 -37.44 7.34
CA VAL A 269 -5.68 -36.29 7.13
C VAL A 269 -6.23 -35.76 8.46
N ASP A 270 -6.64 -36.65 9.38
CA ASP A 270 -7.13 -36.29 10.72
C ASP A 270 -6.05 -35.51 11.52
N ASN A 271 -4.80 -35.99 11.48
CA ASN A 271 -3.68 -35.29 12.12
C ASN A 271 -3.43 -33.90 11.51
N LYS A 272 -3.53 -33.76 10.18
CA LYS A 272 -3.44 -32.43 9.54
C LYS A 272 -4.53 -31.48 10.00
N ILE A 273 -5.77 -31.98 10.13
CA ILE A 273 -6.89 -31.18 10.66
C ILE A 273 -6.59 -30.69 12.07
N LYS A 274 -6.13 -31.58 12.96
CA LYS A 274 -5.79 -31.23 14.36
C LYS A 274 -4.70 -30.15 14.42
N ILE A 275 -3.66 -30.26 13.60
CA ILE A 275 -2.59 -29.25 13.52
C ILE A 275 -3.17 -27.90 13.09
N LEU A 276 -3.99 -27.88 12.03
CA LEU A 276 -4.59 -26.64 11.51
C LEU A 276 -5.57 -26.02 12.53
N GLU A 277 -6.35 -26.81 13.26
CA GLU A 277 -7.26 -26.34 14.30
C GLU A 277 -6.54 -25.77 15.52
N SER A 278 -5.27 -26.14 15.74
CA SER A 278 -4.46 -25.59 16.84
C SER A 278 -3.82 -24.22 16.51
N VAL A 279 -3.92 -23.73 15.26
CA VAL A 279 -3.29 -22.49 14.83
C VAL A 279 -4.07 -21.30 15.36
N ASP A 280 -3.41 -20.42 16.13
CA ASP A 280 -3.96 -19.16 16.63
C ASP A 280 -3.52 -17.99 15.76
N ILE A 281 -4.38 -17.54 14.84
CA ILE A 281 -4.13 -16.41 13.94
C ILE A 281 -4.39 -15.06 14.62
N LYS A 282 -5.25 -15.02 15.65
CA LYS A 282 -5.67 -13.75 16.25
C LYS A 282 -4.54 -13.03 16.95
N ASN A 283 -3.67 -13.78 17.61
CA ASN A 283 -2.61 -13.25 18.46
C ASN A 283 -1.26 -13.09 17.75
N ILE A 284 -1.17 -13.35 16.42
CA ILE A 284 0.07 -13.10 15.72
C ILE A 284 0.35 -11.60 15.60
N ASN A 285 1.60 -11.20 15.88
CA ASN A 285 2.07 -9.85 15.62
C ASN A 285 2.80 -9.82 14.28
N ILE A 286 2.29 -9.03 13.34
CA ILE A 286 2.85 -8.88 11.99
C ILE A 286 2.92 -7.41 11.60
N GLY A 287 3.97 -7.02 10.89
CA GLY A 287 4.15 -5.68 10.34
C GLY A 287 4.04 -5.70 8.82
N SER A 288 3.37 -4.71 8.23
CA SER A 288 3.16 -4.65 6.78
C SER A 288 4.21 -3.83 6.03
N TYR A 289 5.10 -3.14 6.74
CA TYR A 289 6.14 -2.29 6.19
C TYR A 289 7.35 -2.22 7.13
N ASP A 290 8.45 -1.66 6.63
CA ASP A 290 9.60 -1.25 7.44
C ASP A 290 10.04 0.17 7.04
N TYR A 291 10.71 0.88 7.96
CA TYR A 291 11.26 2.19 7.71
C TYR A 291 12.69 2.13 7.20
N LEU A 292 12.94 2.65 6.01
CA LEU A 292 14.30 3.07 5.60
C LEU A 292 14.67 4.41 6.25
N MET A 293 13.68 5.32 6.38
CA MET A 293 13.82 6.58 7.09
C MET A 293 12.50 6.87 7.83
N ARG A 294 12.60 7.03 9.14
CA ARG A 294 11.45 7.37 9.98
C ARG A 294 10.96 8.79 9.71
N PRO A 295 9.68 9.11 9.98
CA PRO A 295 9.17 10.47 9.87
C PRO A 295 10.04 11.46 10.63
N PHE A 296 10.62 12.44 9.93
CA PHE A 296 11.48 13.44 10.55
C PHE A 296 10.70 14.68 10.98
N LEU A 297 11.21 15.35 12.03
CA LEU A 297 10.71 16.63 12.45
C LEU A 297 11.14 17.71 11.45
N PRO A 298 10.21 18.41 10.77
CA PRO A 298 10.58 19.43 9.82
C PRO A 298 11.24 20.62 10.54
N THR A 299 12.44 20.99 10.11
CA THR A 299 13.20 22.11 10.67
C THR A 299 12.94 23.44 9.97
N VAL A 300 12.34 23.40 8.77
CA VAL A 300 12.06 24.58 7.95
C VAL A 300 10.60 24.55 7.50
N SER A 301 9.89 25.67 7.72
CA SER A 301 8.53 25.83 7.21
C SER A 301 8.56 26.14 5.71
N MET A 302 7.70 25.50 4.93
CA MET A 302 7.46 25.81 3.52
C MET A 302 6.46 26.98 3.40
N GLY A 303 6.83 28.14 3.93
CA GLY A 303 6.08 29.39 3.74
C GLY A 303 6.68 30.24 2.61
N PRO A 304 6.01 31.33 2.17
CA PRO A 304 6.61 32.27 1.25
C PRO A 304 7.87 32.86 1.87
N LYS A 305 8.97 32.81 1.12
CA LYS A 305 10.26 33.33 1.58
C LYS A 305 10.12 34.83 1.89
N LYS A 306 10.23 35.22 3.17
CA LYS A 306 9.94 36.58 3.66
C LYS A 306 10.86 37.61 3.02
N ILE A 307 12.16 37.32 2.89
CA ILE A 307 13.17 38.26 2.36
C ILE A 307 12.92 38.64 0.90
N PRO A 308 12.81 37.71 -0.08
CA PRO A 308 12.54 38.10 -1.47
C PRO A 308 11.19 38.80 -1.64
N LEU A 309 10.16 38.42 -0.86
CA LEU A 309 8.86 39.06 -0.97
C LEU A 309 8.90 40.53 -0.54
N ILE A 310 9.63 40.86 0.54
CA ILE A 310 9.87 42.24 1.00
C ILE A 310 10.66 43.02 -0.06
N ALA A 311 11.72 42.41 -0.63
CA ALA A 311 12.50 43.05 -1.68
C ALA A 311 11.66 43.38 -2.92
N PHE A 312 10.84 42.43 -3.39
CA PHE A 312 9.90 42.66 -4.50
C PHE A 312 8.86 43.73 -4.18
N SER A 313 8.35 43.78 -2.94
CA SER A 313 7.40 44.79 -2.50
C SER A 313 8.00 46.22 -2.56
N ILE A 314 9.25 46.39 -2.13
CA ILE A 314 9.97 47.68 -2.22
C ILE A 314 10.13 48.08 -3.68
N LEU A 315 10.59 47.16 -4.53
CA LEU A 315 10.84 47.43 -5.95
C LEU A 315 9.53 47.80 -6.68
N PHE A 316 8.43 47.07 -6.38
CA PHE A 316 7.12 47.36 -6.91
C PHE A 316 6.57 48.71 -6.43
N GLY A 317 6.76 49.03 -5.15
CA GLY A 317 6.41 50.35 -4.58
C GLY A 317 7.14 51.50 -5.22
N CYS A 318 8.45 51.37 -5.49
CA CYS A 318 9.23 52.33 -6.22
C CYS A 318 8.75 52.55 -7.67
N MET A 319 8.43 51.43 -8.36
CA MET A 319 7.94 51.45 -9.73
C MET A 319 6.57 52.15 -9.83
N LEU A 320 5.63 51.79 -8.94
CA LEU A 320 4.34 52.46 -8.87
C LEU A 320 4.46 53.93 -8.52
N GLY A 321 5.33 54.27 -7.55
CA GLY A 321 5.58 55.66 -7.19
C GLY A 321 6.17 56.50 -8.35
N ALA A 322 7.05 55.90 -9.14
CA ALA A 322 7.60 56.56 -10.34
C ALA A 322 6.50 56.80 -11.40
N ILE A 323 5.63 55.80 -11.65
CA ILE A 323 4.52 55.95 -12.60
C ILE A 323 3.57 57.04 -12.15
N VAL A 324 3.21 57.14 -10.87
CA VAL A 324 2.33 58.16 -10.34
C VAL A 324 2.94 59.56 -10.48
N VAL A 325 4.23 59.75 -10.13
CA VAL A 325 4.92 61.01 -10.23
C VAL A 325 5.04 61.49 -11.69
N LEU A 326 5.39 60.59 -12.61
CA LEU A 326 5.53 60.93 -14.03
C LEU A 326 4.16 61.20 -14.68
N GLY A 327 3.15 60.35 -14.36
CA GLY A 327 1.80 60.50 -14.87
C GLY A 327 1.12 61.79 -14.39
N TYR A 328 1.26 62.16 -13.11
CA TYR A 328 0.74 63.41 -12.58
C TYR A 328 1.42 64.61 -13.23
N GLY A 329 2.76 64.52 -13.46
CA GLY A 329 3.52 65.57 -14.15
C GLY A 329 3.12 65.75 -15.63
N ALA A 330 2.76 64.66 -16.34
CA ALA A 330 2.28 64.73 -17.70
C ALA A 330 0.85 65.27 -17.78
N PHE A 331 -0.04 64.85 -16.84
CA PHE A 331 -1.39 65.33 -16.78
C PHE A 331 -1.51 66.81 -16.47
N ARG A 332 -0.68 67.32 -15.53
CA ARG A 332 -0.61 68.72 -15.19
C ARG A 332 -0.11 69.58 -16.38
N LYS A 333 0.82 69.10 -17.17
CA LYS A 333 1.30 69.77 -18.37
C LYS A 333 0.19 69.87 -19.43
N TYR A 334 -0.53 68.77 -19.64
CA TYR A 334 -1.67 68.74 -20.61
C TYR A 334 -2.79 69.68 -20.22
N TRP A 335 -3.09 69.87 -18.91
CA TRP A 335 -4.14 70.80 -18.44
C TRP A 335 -3.70 72.25 -18.54
N LEU A 336 -2.42 72.57 -18.33
CA LEU A 336 -1.88 73.90 -18.44
C LEU A 336 -1.71 74.38 -19.89
N GLU A 337 -1.61 73.47 -20.84
CA GLU A 337 -1.58 73.76 -22.29
C GLU A 337 -2.98 73.95 -22.88
N LYS A 338 -4.04 73.57 -22.17
CA LYS A 338 -5.43 73.60 -22.64
C LYS A 338 -6.27 74.70 -21.94
N ALA A 339 -5.73 75.39 -20.92
CA ALA A 339 -6.29 76.56 -20.24
C ALA A 339 -5.58 77.83 -20.73
#